data_45d0ca6fc224f438c8356124269a6cb2
#
_entry.id   45d0ca6fc224f438c8356124269a6cb2
#
_cell.length_a   1.000
_cell.length_b   1.000
_cell.length_c   1.000
_cell.angle_alpha   90.00
_cell.angle_beta   90.00
_cell.angle_gamma   90.00
#
_symmetry.space_group_name_H-M   'P 1'
#
loop_
_entity.id
_entity.type
_entity.pdbx_description
1 polymer ?
#
loop_
_entity_poly.entity_id
_entity_poly.type
_entity_poly.pdbx_seq_one_letter_code
_entity_poly.pdbx_strand_id
1 'polypeptide(L)'
;MYRQPTQSPNTVSRLQGMHDLSEDAWRQKLDLQERLCQLLGGYGYQHLETPVLEPTELFLRKSGGELASQLYSFTDAGSNSVSLRPEFTAPIMRHYLENADSISLPARWQYCGPVFRFNVSHPEASGQFTQVGGELFRTSEISADVELLNLALAVPSQLGLDGWSLRLADLDILDSLLDPVGVSDRAKSFIIQNMPRLREGRSVVPAILEEGRHLHLVGGANGHIDSEDAALRQAVQGLDDTQARSVLLGLLQWNSADQLGQRTPEDVVERLLSKIRGTDNEDKLRQGLE
;
A
#
# COMPACT_ATOMS: atom_id res chain seq x y z
N MET A 1 -11.33 16.49 40.60
CA MET A 1 -12.32 15.46 40.24
C MET A 1 -13.22 16.06 39.16
N TYR A 2 -12.83 15.93 37.88
CA TYR A 2 -13.64 16.42 36.75
C TYR A 2 -14.79 15.42 36.53
N ARG A 3 -16.03 15.88 36.78
CA ARG A 3 -17.23 15.14 36.39
C ARG A 3 -17.29 15.13 34.86
N GLN A 4 -17.23 13.96 34.24
CA GLN A 4 -17.62 13.82 32.84
C GLN A 4 -19.09 14.30 32.72
N PRO A 5 -19.43 15.09 31.70
CA PRO A 5 -20.82 15.45 31.45
C PRO A 5 -21.62 14.20 31.16
N THR A 6 -22.67 13.93 31.93
CA THR A 6 -23.65 12.87 31.68
C THR A 6 -24.30 13.17 30.32
N GLN A 7 -23.97 12.36 29.31
CA GLN A 7 -24.61 12.46 28.00
C GLN A 7 -26.12 12.25 28.14
N SER A 8 -26.90 13.16 27.58
CA SER A 8 -28.34 12.98 27.42
C SER A 8 -28.61 11.78 26.52
N PRO A 9 -29.63 10.92 26.79
CA PRO A 9 -29.89 9.70 26.02
C PRO A 9 -30.19 9.93 24.52
N ASN A 10 -30.35 11.17 24.07
CA ASN A 10 -30.61 11.56 22.67
C ASN A 10 -29.43 12.29 21.99
N THR A 11 -28.24 12.28 22.57
CA THR A 11 -27.09 12.96 21.97
C THR A 11 -26.38 12.04 21.00
N VAL A 12 -26.34 12.41 19.71
CA VAL A 12 -25.52 11.73 18.69
C VAL A 12 -24.07 12.15 18.87
N SER A 13 -23.21 11.18 19.14
CA SER A 13 -21.77 11.40 19.29
C SER A 13 -21.07 11.35 17.94
N ARG A 14 -19.93 12.04 17.84
CA ARG A 14 -19.01 11.87 16.68
C ARG A 14 -18.49 10.45 16.60
N LEU A 15 -18.15 10.04 15.39
CA LEU A 15 -17.39 8.80 15.19
C LEU A 15 -16.02 8.92 15.84
N GLN A 16 -15.52 7.80 16.36
CA GLN A 16 -14.16 7.73 16.91
C GLN A 16 -13.14 8.07 15.82
N GLY A 17 -12.10 8.84 16.16
CA GLY A 17 -11.11 9.31 15.21
C GLY A 17 -11.55 10.48 14.30
N MET A 18 -12.79 10.95 14.42
CA MET A 18 -13.26 12.14 13.68
C MET A 18 -13.29 13.34 14.63
N HIS A 19 -12.76 14.49 14.18
CA HIS A 19 -12.58 15.69 14.98
C HIS A 19 -13.17 16.92 14.32
N ASP A 20 -13.87 17.77 15.11
CA ASP A 20 -14.24 19.11 14.68
C ASP A 20 -13.04 20.03 14.88
N LEU A 21 -12.87 20.99 13.99
CA LEU A 21 -11.85 22.02 14.10
C LEU A 21 -12.51 23.32 14.61
N SER A 22 -11.89 23.97 15.60
CA SER A 22 -12.24 25.34 15.96
C SER A 22 -11.88 26.31 14.83
N GLU A 23 -12.42 27.53 14.88
CA GLU A 23 -12.11 28.60 13.92
C GLU A 23 -10.60 28.81 13.78
N ASP A 24 -9.88 28.90 14.90
CA ASP A 24 -8.44 29.14 14.91
C ASP A 24 -7.66 27.97 14.29
N ALA A 25 -7.99 26.73 14.66
CA ALA A 25 -7.36 25.54 14.11
C ALA A 25 -7.66 25.39 12.60
N TRP A 26 -8.86 25.74 12.18
CA TRP A 26 -9.24 25.74 10.78
C TRP A 26 -8.44 26.77 9.97
N ARG A 27 -8.29 28.00 10.49
CA ARG A 27 -7.49 29.06 9.84
C ARG A 27 -6.02 28.66 9.72
N GLN A 28 -5.43 28.12 10.78
CA GLN A 28 -4.06 27.62 10.74
C GLN A 28 -3.88 26.52 9.70
N LYS A 29 -4.82 25.59 9.61
CA LYS A 29 -4.83 24.55 8.60
C LYS A 29 -4.87 25.14 7.19
N LEU A 30 -5.73 26.11 6.92
CA LEU A 30 -5.82 26.76 5.60
C LEU A 30 -4.52 27.47 5.22
N ASP A 31 -3.92 28.22 6.15
CA ASP A 31 -2.62 28.89 5.92
C ASP A 31 -1.53 27.90 5.54
N LEU A 32 -1.43 26.77 6.27
CA LEU A 32 -0.47 25.71 5.97
C LEU A 32 -0.72 25.10 4.58
N GLN A 33 -1.98 24.81 4.24
CA GLN A 33 -2.34 24.26 2.93
C GLN A 33 -1.96 25.23 1.81
N GLU A 34 -2.28 26.51 1.95
CA GLU A 34 -1.99 27.53 0.96
C GLU A 34 -0.47 27.68 0.73
N ARG A 35 0.31 27.77 1.79
CA ARG A 35 1.77 27.90 1.74
C ARG A 35 2.41 26.68 1.03
N LEU A 36 1.95 25.46 1.33
CA LEU A 36 2.46 24.25 0.69
C LEU A 36 2.03 24.16 -0.79
N CYS A 37 0.79 24.51 -1.11
CA CYS A 37 0.33 24.56 -2.50
C CYS A 37 1.08 25.63 -3.33
N GLN A 38 1.39 26.77 -2.74
CA GLN A 38 2.20 27.83 -3.39
C GLN A 38 3.63 27.33 -3.62
N LEU A 39 4.23 26.61 -2.66
CA LEU A 39 5.55 26.02 -2.83
C LEU A 39 5.57 25.05 -4.02
N LEU A 40 4.64 24.10 -4.07
CA LEU A 40 4.52 23.14 -5.17
C LEU A 40 4.24 23.85 -6.51
N GLY A 41 3.37 24.85 -6.52
CA GLY A 41 3.10 25.70 -7.69
C GLY A 41 4.35 26.42 -8.21
N GLY A 42 5.25 26.85 -7.32
CA GLY A 42 6.55 27.43 -7.66
C GLY A 42 7.48 26.48 -8.41
N TYR A 43 7.33 25.17 -8.21
CA TYR A 43 8.02 24.11 -8.98
C TYR A 43 7.26 23.67 -10.24
N GLY A 44 6.15 24.34 -10.57
CA GLY A 44 5.37 24.07 -11.77
C GLY A 44 4.34 22.96 -11.62
N TYR A 45 4.01 22.53 -10.39
CA TYR A 45 2.95 21.55 -10.16
C TYR A 45 1.58 22.21 -10.29
N GLN A 46 0.77 21.68 -11.19
CA GLN A 46 -0.61 22.11 -11.42
C GLN A 46 -1.57 21.40 -10.49
N HIS A 47 -2.55 22.11 -9.95
CA HIS A 47 -3.52 21.50 -9.04
C HIS A 47 -4.43 20.52 -9.77
N LEU A 48 -4.55 19.31 -9.21
CA LEU A 48 -5.47 18.27 -9.65
C LEU A 48 -6.32 17.83 -8.46
N GLU A 49 -7.63 17.89 -8.60
CA GLU A 49 -8.56 17.35 -7.63
C GLU A 49 -9.18 16.06 -8.15
N THR A 50 -9.19 15.04 -7.32
CA THR A 50 -9.82 13.74 -7.61
C THR A 50 -10.99 13.52 -6.66
N PRO A 51 -11.96 12.65 -7.01
CA PRO A 51 -13.08 12.34 -6.13
C PRO A 51 -12.64 11.85 -4.74
N VAL A 52 -13.41 12.23 -3.72
CA VAL A 52 -13.22 11.70 -2.35
C VAL A 52 -13.64 10.24 -2.25
N LEU A 53 -14.63 9.86 -3.06
CA LEU A 53 -15.20 8.52 -3.12
C LEU A 53 -14.76 7.85 -4.41
N GLU A 54 -14.13 6.69 -4.30
CA GLU A 54 -13.59 5.93 -5.42
C GLU A 54 -14.00 4.45 -5.30
N PRO A 55 -13.97 3.67 -6.40
CA PRO A 55 -14.14 2.22 -6.33
C PRO A 55 -13.11 1.59 -5.39
N THR A 56 -13.56 0.73 -4.47
CA THR A 56 -12.68 0.05 -3.50
C THR A 56 -11.55 -0.70 -4.20
N GLU A 57 -11.82 -1.29 -5.35
CA GLU A 57 -10.85 -2.03 -6.16
C GLU A 57 -9.60 -1.20 -6.52
N LEU A 58 -9.76 0.12 -6.74
CA LEU A 58 -8.66 1.02 -7.05
C LEU A 58 -7.53 0.94 -6.01
N PHE A 59 -7.91 0.85 -4.73
CA PHE A 59 -6.98 0.81 -3.62
C PHE A 59 -6.47 -0.60 -3.31
N LEU A 60 -7.24 -1.64 -3.65
CA LEU A 60 -6.85 -3.03 -3.38
C LEU A 60 -5.84 -3.60 -4.38
N ARG A 61 -5.80 -3.09 -5.62
CA ARG A 61 -4.94 -3.63 -6.68
C ARG A 61 -3.43 -3.55 -6.38
N LYS A 62 -2.98 -2.51 -5.68
CA LYS A 62 -1.55 -2.28 -5.39
C LYS A 62 -1.22 -2.13 -3.92
N SER A 63 -2.23 -2.01 -3.06
CA SER A 63 -1.99 -1.85 -1.63
C SER A 63 -1.70 -3.20 -1.01
N GLY A 64 -0.57 -3.31 -0.30
CA GLY A 64 -0.35 -4.41 0.62
C GLY A 64 -1.51 -4.53 1.62
N GLY A 65 -1.67 -5.67 2.26
CA GLY A 65 -2.78 -5.96 3.17
C GLY A 65 -3.02 -4.91 4.27
N GLU A 66 -2.00 -4.13 4.61
CA GLU A 66 -2.09 -3.07 5.62
C GLU A 66 -3.05 -1.95 5.20
N LEU A 67 -2.91 -1.38 4.01
CA LEU A 67 -3.82 -0.30 3.57
C LEU A 67 -5.26 -0.83 3.40
N ALA A 68 -5.42 -2.07 2.96
CA ALA A 68 -6.75 -2.69 2.82
C ALA A 68 -7.51 -2.73 4.15
N SER A 69 -6.80 -2.97 5.28
CA SER A 69 -7.39 -2.98 6.62
C SER A 69 -7.75 -1.59 7.16
N GLN A 70 -7.22 -0.53 6.54
CA GLN A 70 -7.42 0.86 6.95
C GLN A 70 -8.49 1.59 6.12
N LEU A 71 -9.11 0.92 5.14
CA LEU A 71 -10.10 1.54 4.27
C LEU A 71 -11.45 1.74 4.97
N TYR A 72 -12.04 2.93 4.80
CA TYR A 72 -13.47 3.15 5.03
C TYR A 72 -14.24 2.73 3.77
N SER A 73 -14.66 1.47 3.71
CA SER A 73 -15.37 0.88 2.56
C SER A 73 -16.81 0.57 2.91
N PHE A 74 -17.70 0.77 1.93
CA PHE A 74 -19.12 0.47 2.06
C PHE A 74 -19.74 0.23 0.69
N THR A 75 -20.99 -0.24 0.67
CA THR A 75 -21.78 -0.37 -0.56
C THR A 75 -22.64 0.87 -0.70
N ASP A 76 -22.56 1.55 -1.86
CA ASP A 76 -23.39 2.70 -2.16
C ASP A 76 -24.83 2.30 -2.55
N ALA A 77 -25.70 3.29 -2.78
CA ALA A 77 -27.10 3.05 -3.19
C ALA A 77 -27.22 2.39 -4.58
N GLY A 78 -26.15 2.43 -5.39
CA GLY A 78 -26.07 1.77 -6.69
C GLY A 78 -25.51 0.34 -6.61
N SER A 79 -25.31 -0.20 -5.40
CA SER A 79 -24.70 -1.51 -5.13
C SER A 79 -23.23 -1.62 -5.55
N ASN A 80 -22.51 -0.49 -5.67
CA ASN A 80 -21.09 -0.47 -5.93
C ASN A 80 -20.30 -0.57 -4.63
N SER A 81 -19.20 -1.32 -4.63
CA SER A 81 -18.23 -1.31 -3.55
C SER A 81 -17.34 -0.07 -3.68
N VAL A 82 -17.45 0.86 -2.73
CA VAL A 82 -16.78 2.15 -2.74
C VAL A 82 -16.01 2.37 -1.45
N SER A 83 -14.98 3.22 -1.52
CA SER A 83 -14.18 3.61 -0.37
C SER A 83 -13.93 5.12 -0.36
N LEU A 84 -13.87 5.69 0.83
CA LEU A 84 -13.27 7.00 1.01
C LEU A 84 -11.76 6.89 0.71
N ARG A 85 -11.22 7.82 -0.08
CA ARG A 85 -9.81 7.77 -0.48
C ARG A 85 -8.87 7.80 0.73
N PRO A 86 -7.95 6.82 0.90
CA PRO A 86 -6.96 6.82 1.96
C PRO A 86 -5.72 7.64 1.61
N GLU A 87 -5.56 8.01 0.33
CA GLU A 87 -4.43 8.72 -0.25
C GLU A 87 -4.79 9.23 -1.66
N PHE A 88 -3.91 10.00 -2.29
CA PHE A 88 -4.18 10.61 -3.60
C PHE A 88 -3.49 9.91 -4.78
N THR A 89 -2.41 9.18 -4.54
CA THR A 89 -1.57 8.60 -5.61
C THR A 89 -2.37 7.68 -6.54
N ALA A 90 -3.18 6.76 -5.98
CA ALA A 90 -3.97 5.83 -6.80
C ALA A 90 -5.06 6.55 -7.64
N PRO A 91 -5.85 7.50 -7.09
CA PRO A 91 -6.76 8.33 -7.89
C PRO A 91 -6.08 9.14 -9.00
N ILE A 92 -4.91 9.71 -8.71
CA ILE A 92 -4.15 10.48 -9.70
C ILE A 92 -3.58 9.57 -10.79
N MET A 93 -3.09 8.38 -10.41
CA MET A 93 -2.65 7.37 -11.39
C MET A 93 -3.80 6.91 -12.29
N ARG A 94 -5.01 6.69 -11.74
CA ARG A 94 -6.19 6.39 -12.53
C ARG A 94 -6.48 7.51 -13.53
N HIS A 95 -6.50 8.78 -13.06
CA HIS A 95 -6.70 9.94 -13.94
C HIS A 95 -5.64 10.00 -15.06
N TYR A 96 -4.37 9.73 -14.70
CA TYR A 96 -3.30 9.69 -15.70
C TYR A 96 -3.56 8.62 -16.77
N LEU A 97 -3.93 7.40 -16.35
CA LEU A 97 -4.17 6.27 -17.28
C LEU A 97 -5.39 6.53 -18.18
N GLU A 98 -6.45 7.14 -17.65
CA GLU A 98 -7.65 7.49 -18.42
C GLU A 98 -7.40 8.56 -19.48
N ASN A 99 -6.38 9.41 -19.30
CA ASN A 99 -6.13 10.58 -20.16
C ASN A 99 -4.71 10.57 -20.76
N ALA A 100 -4.01 9.44 -20.75
CA ALA A 100 -2.59 9.33 -21.09
C ALA A 100 -2.23 9.91 -22.46
N ASP A 101 -3.12 9.77 -23.46
CA ASP A 101 -2.91 10.25 -24.83
C ASP A 101 -2.99 11.78 -24.95
N SER A 102 -3.63 12.46 -23.99
CA SER A 102 -3.83 13.92 -24.01
C SER A 102 -2.90 14.67 -23.07
N ILE A 103 -2.18 13.98 -22.19
CA ILE A 103 -1.32 14.58 -21.18
C ILE A 103 0.08 14.82 -21.71
N SER A 104 0.50 16.10 -21.69
CA SER A 104 1.89 16.47 -22.00
C SER A 104 2.83 16.04 -20.87
N LEU A 105 3.97 15.47 -21.22
CA LEU A 105 4.95 14.92 -20.29
C LEU A 105 6.26 15.73 -20.30
N PRO A 106 6.96 15.83 -19.17
CA PRO A 106 6.59 15.31 -17.86
C PRO A 106 5.42 16.06 -17.24
N ALA A 107 4.45 15.34 -16.66
CA ALA A 107 3.33 15.95 -15.97
C ALA A 107 3.64 16.11 -14.46
N ARG A 108 3.33 17.29 -13.94
CA ARG A 108 3.48 17.65 -12.52
C ARG A 108 2.13 18.03 -11.96
N TRP A 109 1.61 17.24 -11.06
CA TRP A 109 0.34 17.52 -10.40
C TRP A 109 0.50 17.57 -8.89
N GLN A 110 -0.12 18.60 -8.28
CA GLN A 110 -0.24 18.72 -6.84
C GLN A 110 -1.69 18.51 -6.42
N TYR A 111 -1.84 18.08 -5.19
CA TYR A 111 -3.13 17.88 -4.55
C TYR A 111 -3.13 18.38 -3.12
N CYS A 112 -4.32 18.75 -2.64
CA CYS A 112 -4.54 19.15 -1.26
C CYS A 112 -5.98 18.81 -0.86
N GLY A 113 -6.17 17.94 0.11
CA GLY A 113 -7.52 17.58 0.53
C GLY A 113 -7.58 16.51 1.60
N PRO A 114 -8.81 16.16 2.03
CA PRO A 114 -9.01 15.15 3.06
C PRO A 114 -8.72 13.75 2.54
N VAL A 115 -8.10 12.95 3.39
CA VAL A 115 -7.94 11.51 3.24
C VAL A 115 -8.42 10.81 4.51
N PHE A 116 -8.74 9.52 4.40
CA PHE A 116 -9.45 8.78 5.44
C PHE A 116 -8.77 7.43 5.68
N ARG A 117 -8.26 7.22 6.91
CA ARG A 117 -7.63 5.96 7.30
C ARG A 117 -8.14 5.51 8.64
N PHE A 118 -8.71 4.31 8.71
CA PHE A 118 -9.08 3.70 9.98
C PHE A 118 -7.84 3.08 10.62
N ASN A 119 -7.54 3.46 11.84
CA ASN A 119 -6.44 2.84 12.59
C ASN A 119 -6.99 1.82 13.57
N VAL A 120 -6.82 0.53 13.27
CA VAL A 120 -7.32 -0.57 14.11
C VAL A 120 -6.63 -0.60 15.48
N SER A 121 -5.31 -0.30 15.52
CA SER A 121 -4.52 -0.34 16.76
C SER A 121 -4.72 0.90 17.63
N HIS A 122 -5.02 2.05 17.02
CA HIS A 122 -5.22 3.34 17.68
C HIS A 122 -6.48 4.02 17.14
N PRO A 123 -7.67 3.50 17.50
CA PRO A 123 -8.94 4.04 16.98
C PRO A 123 -9.19 5.51 17.35
N GLU A 124 -8.52 6.04 18.38
CA GLU A 124 -8.53 7.45 18.79
C GLU A 124 -7.67 8.35 17.90
N ALA A 125 -6.76 7.78 17.10
CA ALA A 125 -5.98 8.54 16.13
C ALA A 125 -6.90 9.16 15.08
N SER A 126 -6.45 10.27 14.47
CA SER A 126 -7.27 10.97 13.47
C SER A 126 -7.54 10.09 12.27
N GLY A 127 -8.80 9.69 12.10
CA GLY A 127 -9.29 8.91 10.97
C GLY A 127 -9.47 9.75 9.70
N GLN A 128 -9.55 11.08 9.84
CA GLN A 128 -9.58 12.04 8.75
C GLN A 128 -8.48 13.08 8.95
N PHE A 129 -7.64 13.27 7.94
CA PHE A 129 -6.61 14.29 7.95
C PHE A 129 -6.40 14.87 6.55
N THR A 130 -5.69 15.99 6.45
CA THR A 130 -5.38 16.62 5.16
C THR A 130 -4.03 16.11 4.66
N GLN A 131 -3.99 15.67 3.43
CA GLN A 131 -2.78 15.36 2.70
C GLN A 131 -2.52 16.45 1.67
N VAL A 132 -1.29 16.96 1.62
CA VAL A 132 -0.76 17.82 0.56
C VAL A 132 0.40 17.08 -0.07
N GLY A 133 0.47 17.05 -1.38
CA GLY A 133 1.56 16.36 -2.08
C GLY A 133 1.60 16.66 -3.56
N GLY A 134 2.55 16.04 -4.24
CA GLY A 134 2.72 16.16 -5.68
C GLY A 134 3.18 14.86 -6.31
N GLU A 135 2.72 14.63 -7.54
CA GLU A 135 3.10 13.48 -8.37
C GLU A 135 3.82 13.99 -9.63
N LEU A 136 4.91 13.34 -9.97
CA LEU A 136 5.71 13.60 -11.16
C LEU A 136 5.70 12.37 -12.06
N PHE A 137 5.17 12.52 -13.28
CA PHE A 137 4.96 11.42 -14.22
C PHE A 137 5.94 11.42 -15.38
N ARG A 138 6.36 10.22 -15.77
CA ARG A 138 7.12 9.89 -16.98
C ARG A 138 8.40 10.71 -17.17
N THR A 139 9.25 10.67 -16.16
CA THR A 139 10.65 11.02 -16.30
C THR A 139 11.47 10.00 -15.53
N SER A 140 12.53 9.50 -16.14
CA SER A 140 13.53 8.63 -15.53
C SER A 140 14.86 9.36 -15.34
N GLU A 141 14.84 10.70 -15.47
CA GLU A 141 16.05 11.50 -15.32
C GLU A 141 16.36 11.74 -13.83
N ILE A 142 17.62 11.69 -13.48
CA ILE A 142 18.10 12.00 -12.12
C ILE A 142 17.66 13.41 -11.68
N SER A 143 17.46 14.32 -12.63
CA SER A 143 16.93 15.66 -12.36
C SER A 143 15.57 15.64 -11.66
N ALA A 144 14.73 14.64 -11.94
CA ALA A 144 13.43 14.48 -11.29
C ALA A 144 13.58 14.06 -9.81
N ASP A 145 14.49 13.14 -9.52
CA ASP A 145 14.79 12.74 -8.14
C ASP A 145 15.34 13.91 -7.33
N VAL A 146 16.24 14.71 -7.95
CA VAL A 146 16.77 15.93 -7.35
C VAL A 146 15.67 16.96 -7.11
N GLU A 147 14.71 17.12 -8.03
CA GLU A 147 13.56 18.01 -7.85
C GLU A 147 12.72 17.59 -6.64
N LEU A 148 12.37 16.29 -6.53
CA LEU A 148 11.60 15.77 -5.40
C LEU A 148 12.35 15.92 -4.06
N LEU A 149 13.66 15.69 -4.05
CA LEU A 149 14.49 15.90 -2.86
C LEU A 149 14.52 17.38 -2.47
N ASN A 150 14.67 18.30 -3.42
CA ASN A 150 14.63 19.73 -3.15
C ASN A 150 13.27 20.17 -2.60
N LEU A 151 12.16 19.64 -3.13
CA LEU A 151 10.84 19.88 -2.57
C LEU A 151 10.74 19.37 -1.13
N ALA A 152 11.19 18.14 -0.86
CA ALA A 152 11.18 17.58 0.49
C ALA A 152 12.01 18.41 1.48
N LEU A 153 13.14 19.00 1.03
CA LEU A 153 13.97 19.90 1.84
C LEU A 153 13.33 21.28 2.04
N ALA A 154 12.58 21.76 1.04
CA ALA A 154 11.94 23.07 1.09
C ALA A 154 10.73 23.10 2.04
N VAL A 155 9.98 21.99 2.18
CA VAL A 155 8.77 21.91 3.01
C VAL A 155 9.04 22.29 4.47
N PRO A 156 9.98 21.67 5.22
CA PRO A 156 10.24 22.05 6.61
C PRO A 156 10.67 23.51 6.75
N SER A 157 11.51 23.99 5.83
CA SER A 157 11.96 25.39 5.82
C SER A 157 10.79 26.35 5.61
N GLN A 158 9.88 26.03 4.67
CA GLN A 158 8.68 26.83 4.42
C GLN A 158 7.73 26.88 5.63
N LEU A 159 7.71 25.82 6.42
CA LEU A 159 6.89 25.70 7.63
C LEU A 159 7.57 26.27 8.87
N GLY A 160 8.83 26.69 8.79
CA GLY A 160 9.60 27.21 9.91
C GLY A 160 9.93 26.12 10.94
N LEU A 161 10.11 24.89 10.50
CA LEU A 161 10.50 23.77 11.37
C LEU A 161 12.01 23.73 11.51
N ASP A 162 12.50 23.61 12.73
CA ASP A 162 13.90 23.46 13.08
C ASP A 162 14.21 22.04 13.54
N GLY A 163 15.48 21.63 13.43
CA GLY A 163 15.96 20.37 13.99
C GLY A 163 15.49 19.10 13.24
N TRP A 164 14.99 19.24 12.01
CA TRP A 164 14.59 18.11 11.17
C TRP A 164 15.78 17.46 10.47
N SER A 165 15.62 16.23 10.04
CA SER A 165 16.61 15.51 9.23
C SER A 165 15.93 14.74 8.11
N LEU A 166 16.53 14.74 6.92
CA LEU A 166 16.12 13.91 5.79
C LEU A 166 16.87 12.59 5.83
N ARG A 167 16.15 11.48 5.75
CA ARG A 167 16.73 10.15 5.58
C ARG A 167 16.37 9.63 4.21
N LEU A 168 17.38 9.25 3.44
CA LEU A 168 17.20 8.63 2.13
C LEU A 168 17.42 7.13 2.27
N ALA A 169 16.59 6.37 1.59
CA ALA A 169 16.74 4.93 1.44
C ALA A 169 16.48 4.56 -0.01
N ASP A 170 17.23 3.59 -0.49
CA ASP A 170 17.08 3.00 -1.81
C ASP A 170 16.75 1.51 -1.63
N LEU A 171 15.64 1.08 -2.19
CA LEU A 171 15.20 -0.32 -2.12
C LEU A 171 16.10 -1.25 -2.93
N ASP A 172 16.75 -0.76 -3.99
CA ASP A 172 17.69 -1.54 -4.80
C ASP A 172 18.91 -1.96 -3.97
N ILE A 173 19.33 -1.16 -3.00
CA ILE A 173 20.36 -1.54 -2.03
C ILE A 173 19.92 -2.76 -1.23
N LEU A 174 18.66 -2.75 -0.75
CA LEU A 174 18.10 -3.85 0.03
C LEU A 174 17.92 -5.10 -0.82
N ASP A 175 17.43 -4.96 -2.05
CA ASP A 175 17.33 -6.05 -3.01
C ASP A 175 18.72 -6.66 -3.29
N SER A 176 19.74 -5.83 -3.50
CA SER A 176 21.12 -6.28 -3.71
C SER A 176 21.70 -7.04 -2.50
N LEU A 177 21.27 -6.71 -1.28
CA LEU A 177 21.64 -7.45 -0.07
C LEU A 177 20.91 -8.78 0.07
N LEU A 178 19.66 -8.85 -0.40
CA LEU A 178 18.82 -10.06 -0.30
C LEU A 178 19.01 -11.02 -1.48
N ASP A 179 19.47 -10.54 -2.63
CA ASP A 179 19.73 -11.36 -3.82
C ASP A 179 20.65 -12.56 -3.55
N PRO A 180 21.79 -12.41 -2.86
CA PRO A 180 22.66 -13.55 -2.55
C PRO A 180 22.02 -14.58 -1.62
N VAL A 181 21.04 -14.17 -0.81
CA VAL A 181 20.29 -15.08 0.08
C VAL A 181 19.33 -15.96 -0.75
N GLY A 182 18.90 -15.48 -1.92
CA GLY A 182 18.04 -16.19 -2.84
C GLY A 182 16.63 -16.39 -2.30
N VAL A 183 16.09 -15.39 -1.63
CA VAL A 183 14.67 -15.32 -1.23
C VAL A 183 13.81 -14.82 -2.38
N SER A 184 12.55 -15.27 -2.43
CA SER A 184 11.58 -14.83 -3.43
C SER A 184 11.22 -13.35 -3.28
N ASP A 185 10.72 -12.70 -4.34
CA ASP A 185 10.25 -11.30 -4.29
C ASP A 185 9.16 -11.08 -3.24
N ARG A 186 8.33 -12.11 -3.01
CA ARG A 186 7.32 -12.09 -1.96
C ARG A 186 7.95 -12.09 -0.57
N ALA A 187 9.00 -12.87 -0.35
CA ALA A 187 9.74 -12.87 0.91
C ALA A 187 10.54 -11.58 1.10
N LYS A 188 11.13 -11.02 0.03
CA LYS A 188 11.76 -9.70 0.06
C LYS A 188 10.78 -8.63 0.50
N SER A 189 9.60 -8.57 -0.11
CA SER A 189 8.54 -7.63 0.27
C SER A 189 8.13 -7.79 1.74
N PHE A 190 8.01 -9.01 2.23
CA PHE A 190 7.71 -9.29 3.62
C PHE A 190 8.82 -8.82 4.57
N ILE A 191 10.09 -9.05 4.22
CA ILE A 191 11.25 -8.56 4.99
C ILE A 191 11.22 -7.03 5.06
N ILE A 192 11.01 -6.36 3.90
CA ILE A 192 10.91 -4.89 3.81
C ILE A 192 9.81 -4.34 4.71
N GLN A 193 8.61 -4.94 4.68
CA GLN A 193 7.49 -4.54 5.54
C GLN A 193 7.80 -4.67 7.04
N ASN A 194 8.63 -5.65 7.41
CA ASN A 194 9.02 -5.88 8.79
C ASN A 194 10.28 -5.11 9.24
N MET A 195 10.91 -4.31 8.36
CA MET A 195 12.08 -3.50 8.70
C MET A 195 11.90 -2.59 9.93
N PRO A 196 10.74 -1.95 10.16
CA PRO A 196 10.54 -1.17 11.39
C PRO A 196 10.68 -2.02 12.65
N ARG A 197 10.16 -3.25 12.65
CA ARG A 197 10.25 -4.20 13.78
C ARG A 197 11.67 -4.72 13.95
N LEU A 198 12.37 -5.01 12.85
CA LEU A 198 13.74 -5.52 12.88
C LEU A 198 14.72 -4.52 13.53
N ARG A 199 14.39 -3.21 13.53
CA ARG A 199 15.16 -2.18 14.26
C ARG A 199 15.13 -2.36 15.79
N GLU A 200 14.16 -3.11 16.32
CA GLU A 200 14.08 -3.45 17.75
C GLU A 200 15.13 -4.50 18.15
N GLY A 201 15.77 -5.13 17.17
CA GLY A 201 16.84 -6.09 17.34
C GLY A 201 16.43 -7.54 17.01
N ARG A 202 17.38 -8.46 17.14
CA ARG A 202 17.18 -9.87 16.72
C ARG A 202 16.12 -10.63 17.51
N SER A 203 15.69 -10.13 18.66
CA SER A 203 14.65 -10.75 19.49
C SER A 203 13.28 -10.86 18.80
N VAL A 204 13.00 -10.01 17.80
CA VAL A 204 11.72 -10.03 17.06
C VAL A 204 11.70 -11.03 15.91
N VAL A 205 12.86 -11.51 15.45
CA VAL A 205 12.98 -12.42 14.29
C VAL A 205 12.13 -13.68 14.43
N PRO A 206 12.07 -14.38 15.59
CA PRO A 206 11.21 -15.56 15.74
C PRO A 206 9.72 -15.27 15.53
N ALA A 207 9.23 -14.12 16.00
CA ALA A 207 7.83 -13.72 15.81
C ALA A 207 7.51 -13.39 14.34
N ILE A 208 8.44 -12.74 13.66
CA ILE A 208 8.32 -12.43 12.22
C ILE A 208 8.36 -13.71 11.38
N LEU A 209 9.23 -14.66 11.74
CA LEU A 209 9.28 -15.96 11.06
C LEU A 209 7.97 -16.75 11.21
N GLU A 210 7.37 -16.72 12.40
CA GLU A 210 6.08 -17.37 12.64
C GLU A 210 4.97 -16.75 11.78
N GLU A 211 4.96 -15.41 11.67
CA GLU A 211 4.05 -14.70 10.76
C GLU A 211 4.30 -15.08 9.29
N GLY A 212 5.57 -15.20 8.87
CA GLY A 212 5.95 -15.68 7.54
C GLY A 212 5.44 -17.10 7.25
N ARG A 213 5.41 -17.99 8.26
CA ARG A 213 4.80 -19.33 8.13
C ARG A 213 3.29 -19.24 7.95
N HIS A 214 2.60 -18.43 8.73
CA HIS A 214 1.15 -18.21 8.60
C HIS A 214 0.76 -17.62 7.24
N LEU A 215 1.61 -16.79 6.67
CA LEU A 215 1.44 -16.21 5.34
C LEU A 215 1.87 -17.16 4.21
N HIS A 216 2.27 -18.39 4.52
CA HIS A 216 2.78 -19.38 3.57
C HIS A 216 3.95 -18.86 2.72
N LEU A 217 4.81 -18.05 3.30
CA LEU A 217 6.03 -17.57 2.65
C LEU A 217 7.13 -18.63 2.71
N VAL A 218 7.13 -19.47 3.75
CA VAL A 218 8.06 -20.57 3.94
C VAL A 218 7.35 -21.90 3.81
N GLY A 219 7.91 -22.80 2.98
CA GLY A 219 7.47 -24.18 2.88
C GLY A 219 8.08 -24.98 4.02
N GLY A 220 7.28 -25.29 5.04
CA GLY A 220 7.70 -26.25 6.07
C GLY A 220 7.63 -27.68 5.54
N ALA A 221 8.62 -28.49 5.91
CA ALA A 221 8.59 -29.95 5.66
C ALA A 221 7.43 -30.69 6.37
N ASN A 222 6.68 -29.99 7.24
CA ASN A 222 5.60 -30.53 8.06
C ASN A 222 4.30 -29.70 8.04
N GLY A 223 4.15 -28.73 7.11
CA GLY A 223 2.84 -28.08 6.91
C GLY A 223 1.86 -29.10 6.32
N HIS A 224 0.66 -29.22 6.89
CA HIS A 224 -0.46 -29.91 6.25
C HIS A 224 -0.66 -29.24 4.86
N ILE A 225 -0.06 -29.85 3.85
CA ILE A 225 -0.33 -29.49 2.45
C ILE A 225 -1.67 -30.16 2.16
N ASP A 226 -2.70 -29.37 1.87
CA ASP A 226 -3.94 -29.91 1.34
C ASP A 226 -3.58 -30.85 0.19
N SER A 227 -4.24 -32.02 0.16
CA SER A 227 -3.93 -33.07 -0.82
C SER A 227 -4.00 -32.56 -2.28
N GLU A 228 -4.77 -31.52 -2.52
CA GLU A 228 -4.89 -30.83 -3.82
C GLU A 228 -3.64 -30.00 -4.16
N ASP A 229 -3.07 -29.26 -3.22
CA ASP A 229 -1.82 -28.50 -3.43
C ASP A 229 -0.62 -29.42 -3.69
N ALA A 230 -0.58 -30.59 -3.06
CA ALA A 230 0.45 -31.60 -3.28
C ALA A 230 0.38 -32.18 -4.69
N ALA A 231 -0.82 -32.49 -5.19
CA ALA A 231 -1.04 -32.98 -6.54
C ALA A 231 -0.66 -31.94 -7.61
N LEU A 232 -1.01 -30.66 -7.38
CA LEU A 232 -0.64 -29.56 -8.28
C LEU A 232 0.88 -29.35 -8.31
N ARG A 233 1.57 -29.40 -7.17
CA ARG A 233 3.04 -29.33 -7.13
C ARG A 233 3.69 -30.46 -7.91
N GLN A 234 3.18 -31.67 -7.75
CA GLN A 234 3.68 -32.84 -8.48
C GLN A 234 3.46 -32.69 -9.99
N ALA A 235 2.30 -32.15 -10.41
CA ALA A 235 1.97 -31.94 -11.81
C ALA A 235 2.88 -30.92 -12.52
N VAL A 236 3.43 -29.95 -11.81
CA VAL A 236 4.31 -28.90 -12.37
C VAL A 236 5.79 -29.08 -12.00
N GLN A 237 6.13 -30.15 -11.29
CA GLN A 237 7.50 -30.42 -10.88
C GLN A 237 8.40 -30.70 -12.10
N GLY A 238 9.50 -29.95 -12.21
CA GLY A 238 10.47 -30.10 -13.33
C GLY A 238 10.07 -29.38 -14.63
N LEU A 239 8.92 -28.72 -14.68
CA LEU A 239 8.50 -27.91 -15.81
C LEU A 239 9.03 -26.46 -15.67
N ASP A 240 9.34 -25.79 -16.79
CA ASP A 240 9.56 -24.35 -16.80
C ASP A 240 8.24 -23.58 -16.57
N ASP A 241 8.33 -22.24 -16.40
CA ASP A 241 7.16 -21.42 -16.09
C ASP A 241 6.10 -21.44 -17.19
N THR A 242 6.51 -21.50 -18.45
CA THR A 242 5.61 -21.52 -19.60
C THR A 242 4.86 -22.85 -19.66
N GLN A 243 5.57 -23.96 -19.46
CA GLN A 243 5.01 -25.28 -19.41
C GLN A 243 4.07 -25.49 -18.24
N ALA A 244 4.49 -25.02 -17.04
CA ALA A 244 3.67 -25.09 -15.83
C ALA A 244 2.37 -24.28 -15.96
N ARG A 245 2.43 -23.06 -16.54
CA ARG A 245 1.24 -22.27 -16.89
C ARG A 245 0.29 -23.03 -17.79
N SER A 246 0.80 -23.62 -18.87
CA SER A 246 -0.01 -24.36 -19.83
C SER A 246 -0.72 -25.56 -19.18
N VAL A 247 -0.02 -26.30 -18.32
CA VAL A 247 -0.60 -27.41 -17.55
C VAL A 247 -1.68 -26.96 -16.61
N LEU A 248 -1.42 -25.90 -15.82
CA LEU A 248 -2.39 -25.38 -14.86
C LEU A 248 -3.63 -24.76 -15.54
N LEU A 249 -3.44 -24.06 -16.67
CA LEU A 249 -4.57 -23.56 -17.48
C LEU A 249 -5.43 -24.71 -18.01
N GLY A 250 -4.79 -25.77 -18.52
CA GLY A 250 -5.51 -26.97 -18.97
C GLY A 250 -6.32 -27.64 -17.86
N LEU A 251 -5.77 -27.74 -16.66
CA LEU A 251 -6.45 -28.31 -15.47
C LEU A 251 -7.63 -27.44 -15.01
N LEU A 252 -7.49 -26.10 -15.02
CA LEU A 252 -8.57 -25.18 -14.68
C LEU A 252 -9.71 -25.20 -15.71
N GLN A 253 -9.39 -25.29 -17.00
CA GLN A 253 -10.41 -25.40 -18.05
C GLN A 253 -11.18 -26.71 -17.98
N TRP A 254 -10.58 -27.78 -17.48
CA TRP A 254 -11.25 -29.08 -17.30
C TRP A 254 -12.17 -29.10 -16.06
N ASN A 255 -11.80 -28.39 -14.99
CA ASN A 255 -12.45 -28.55 -13.66
C ASN A 255 -13.58 -27.55 -13.38
N SER A 256 -14.17 -26.88 -14.38
CA SER A 256 -15.36 -26.02 -14.28
C SER A 256 -15.12 -24.51 -14.25
N ALA A 257 -15.55 -23.84 -15.29
CA ALA A 257 -15.60 -22.39 -15.45
C ALA A 257 -16.56 -21.69 -14.44
N ASP A 258 -17.40 -22.42 -13.72
CA ASP A 258 -18.45 -21.85 -12.86
C ASP A 258 -17.99 -21.39 -11.47
N GLN A 259 -16.75 -21.68 -11.07
CA GLN A 259 -16.25 -21.32 -9.73
C GLN A 259 -15.23 -20.16 -9.70
N LEU A 260 -14.88 -19.59 -10.85
CA LEU A 260 -13.81 -18.57 -10.93
C LEU A 260 -14.27 -17.15 -10.50
N GLY A 261 -15.58 -16.92 -10.34
CA GLY A 261 -16.11 -15.60 -10.01
C GLY A 261 -15.76 -14.58 -11.10
N GLN A 262 -15.25 -13.42 -10.72
CA GLN A 262 -14.82 -12.35 -11.65
C GLN A 262 -13.36 -12.43 -12.08
N ARG A 263 -12.64 -13.53 -11.78
CA ARG A 263 -11.21 -13.70 -12.07
C ARG A 263 -10.99 -14.39 -13.40
N THR A 264 -9.96 -13.99 -14.13
CA THR A 264 -9.54 -14.71 -15.34
C THR A 264 -8.83 -16.01 -14.94
N PRO A 265 -8.90 -17.07 -15.78
CA PRO A 265 -8.13 -18.30 -15.55
C PRO A 265 -6.63 -18.03 -15.43
N GLU A 266 -6.12 -17.06 -16.17
CA GLU A 266 -4.72 -16.61 -16.14
C GLU A 266 -4.33 -16.05 -14.77
N ASP A 267 -5.16 -15.17 -14.17
CA ASP A 267 -4.93 -14.63 -12.83
C ASP A 267 -4.87 -15.73 -11.75
N VAL A 268 -5.73 -16.74 -11.89
CA VAL A 268 -5.76 -17.88 -10.99
C VAL A 268 -4.51 -18.72 -11.12
N VAL A 269 -4.05 -18.97 -12.37
CA VAL A 269 -2.82 -19.73 -12.66
C VAL A 269 -1.59 -19.00 -12.11
N GLU A 270 -1.44 -17.68 -12.32
CA GLU A 270 -0.33 -16.91 -11.78
C GLU A 270 -0.28 -17.01 -10.25
N ARG A 271 -1.42 -16.92 -9.60
CA ARG A 271 -1.51 -17.07 -8.15
C ARG A 271 -1.16 -18.49 -7.67
N LEU A 272 -1.61 -19.51 -8.39
CA LEU A 272 -1.25 -20.91 -8.10
C LEU A 272 0.24 -21.16 -8.31
N LEU A 273 0.82 -20.69 -9.39
CA LEU A 273 2.25 -20.79 -9.66
C LEU A 273 3.08 -20.08 -8.57
N SER A 274 2.69 -18.86 -8.19
CA SER A 274 3.37 -18.14 -7.13
C SER A 274 3.25 -18.88 -5.78
N LYS A 275 2.11 -19.50 -5.49
CA LYS A 275 1.90 -20.32 -4.29
C LYS A 275 2.72 -21.62 -4.31
N ILE A 276 2.83 -22.27 -5.47
CA ILE A 276 3.53 -23.56 -5.63
C ILE A 276 5.05 -23.37 -5.63
N ARG A 277 5.55 -22.32 -6.29
CA ARG A 277 7.00 -22.05 -6.44
C ARG A 277 7.56 -21.03 -5.46
N GLY A 278 6.71 -20.20 -4.88
CA GLY A 278 7.10 -19.08 -4.04
C GLY A 278 7.26 -19.40 -2.55
N THR A 279 7.41 -20.67 -2.17
CA THR A 279 7.73 -21.02 -0.78
C THR A 279 9.25 -21.05 -0.61
N ASP A 280 9.78 -20.07 0.10
CA ASP A 280 11.19 -20.05 0.48
C ASP A 280 11.49 -21.12 1.53
N ASN A 281 12.76 -21.51 1.64
CA ASN A 281 13.25 -22.25 2.78
C ASN A 281 13.27 -21.32 4.01
N GLU A 282 12.84 -21.81 5.15
CA GLU A 282 12.85 -21.04 6.43
C GLU A 282 14.23 -20.48 6.77
N ASP A 283 15.30 -21.23 6.49
CA ASP A 283 16.67 -20.80 6.75
C ASP A 283 17.03 -19.59 5.90
N LYS A 284 16.58 -19.52 4.64
CA LYS A 284 16.77 -18.35 3.76
C LYS A 284 15.99 -17.14 4.26
N LEU A 285 14.72 -17.32 4.64
CA LEU A 285 13.93 -16.22 5.19
C LEU A 285 14.56 -15.70 6.48
N ARG A 286 15.02 -16.60 7.36
CA ARG A 286 15.74 -16.24 8.59
C ARG A 286 17.00 -15.45 8.28
N GLN A 287 17.82 -15.93 7.33
CA GLN A 287 19.05 -15.24 6.92
C GLN A 287 18.78 -13.84 6.38
N GLY A 288 17.68 -13.64 5.65
CA GLY A 288 17.27 -12.32 5.15
C GLY A 288 16.75 -11.39 6.25
N LEU A 289 16.24 -11.92 7.37
CA LEU A 289 15.77 -11.16 8.52
C LEU A 289 16.89 -10.80 9.52
N GLU A 290 18.00 -11.53 9.54
CA GLU A 290 19.19 -11.30 10.38
C GLU A 290 20.20 -10.33 9.79
#